data_91f3f0636bfea11bd86553d8aac96301
#
_entry.id   91f3f0636bfea11bd86553d8aac96301
#
_cell.length_a   1.000
_cell.length_b   1.000
_cell.length_c   1.000
_cell.angle_alpha   90.00
_cell.angle_beta   90.00
_cell.angle_gamma   90.00
#
_symmetry.space_group_name_H-M   'P 1'
#
loop_
_entity.id
_entity.type
_entity.pdbx_description
1 polymer ?
#
loop_
_entity_poly.entity_id
_entity_poly.type
_entity_poly.pdbx_seq_one_letter_code
_entity_poly.pdbx_strand_id
1 'polypeptide(L)'
;MTPRVDKTRATTAVLSSAYPWHNAGQLRAVGPVIGVDRLAGDAPFGIDPFRWVNEGVAQNPNIVVAGAPANGKSALVKAMIWWLAGAHGYRFATTDVKGEYRAL
;
A
#
# COMPACT_ATOMS: atom_id res chain seq x y z
N MET A 1 19.80 16.40 38.37
CA MET A 1 20.30 16.83 37.07
C MET A 1 19.51 16.10 35.99
N THR A 2 18.60 16.78 35.31
CA THR A 2 17.81 16.19 34.21
C THR A 2 18.66 16.22 32.95
N PRO A 3 18.90 15.09 32.26
CA PRO A 3 19.65 15.09 31.02
C PRO A 3 18.90 15.91 29.98
N ARG A 4 19.56 16.89 29.41
CA ARG A 4 19.05 17.66 28.27
C ARG A 4 19.19 16.78 27.04
N VAL A 5 18.06 16.27 26.53
CA VAL A 5 18.05 15.59 25.26
C VAL A 5 17.98 16.66 24.18
N ASP A 6 19.04 16.81 23.40
CA ASP A 6 19.03 17.69 22.24
C ASP A 6 18.02 17.17 21.20
N LYS A 7 17.12 18.05 20.80
CA LYS A 7 16.15 17.73 19.72
C LYS A 7 16.90 17.71 18.40
N THR A 8 17.26 16.53 17.94
CA THR A 8 17.86 16.34 16.63
C THR A 8 16.75 16.26 15.59
N ARG A 9 16.80 17.12 14.58
CA ARG A 9 15.92 16.99 13.41
C ARG A 9 16.48 15.91 12.50
N ALA A 10 15.69 14.87 12.27
CA ALA A 10 16.03 13.81 11.33
C ALA A 10 15.01 13.79 10.18
N THR A 11 15.49 13.54 8.97
CA THR A 11 14.62 13.26 7.82
C THR A 11 14.10 11.84 7.90
N THR A 12 13.00 11.54 7.18
CA THR A 12 12.45 10.17 7.09
C THR A 12 13.49 9.16 6.60
N ALA A 13 14.41 9.58 5.73
CA ALA A 13 15.50 8.73 5.24
C ALA A 13 16.49 8.36 6.37
N VAL A 14 16.80 9.30 7.26
CA VAL A 14 17.67 9.05 8.42
C VAL A 14 16.98 8.18 9.45
N LEU A 15 15.69 8.41 9.71
CA LEU A 15 14.89 7.59 10.62
C LEU A 15 14.71 6.15 10.12
N SER A 16 14.61 5.94 8.81
CA SER A 16 14.50 4.59 8.23
C SER A 16 15.74 3.74 8.50
N SER A 17 16.92 4.35 8.59
CA SER A 17 18.16 3.64 8.91
C SER A 17 18.25 3.20 10.39
N ALA A 18 17.48 3.81 11.27
CA ALA A 18 17.39 3.42 12.69
C ALA A 18 16.49 2.20 12.94
N TYR A 19 15.70 1.80 11.95
CA TYR A 19 14.82 0.62 12.02
C TYR A 19 15.33 -0.47 11.07
N PRO A 20 16.16 -1.40 11.54
CA PRO A 20 16.77 -2.43 10.69
C PRO A 20 15.77 -3.43 10.08
N TRP A 21 14.53 -3.42 10.55
CA TRP A 21 13.42 -4.22 10.01
C TRP A 21 12.77 -3.59 8.77
N HIS A 22 12.99 -2.34 8.52
CA HIS A 22 12.62 -1.68 7.28
C HIS A 22 13.74 -1.85 6.27
N ASN A 23 13.87 -3.04 5.74
CA ASN A 23 14.61 -3.20 4.51
C ASN A 23 13.77 -2.56 3.41
N ALA A 24 14.11 -1.33 3.04
CA ALA A 24 13.57 -0.63 1.89
C ALA A 24 14.11 -1.26 0.59
N GLY A 25 13.94 -2.56 0.45
CA GLY A 25 13.95 -3.19 -0.84
C GLY A 25 12.79 -2.56 -1.59
N GLN A 26 13.09 -1.76 -2.60
CA GLN A 26 12.08 -1.17 -3.47
C GLN A 26 11.14 -2.29 -3.93
N LEU A 27 9.94 -2.32 -3.39
CA LEU A 27 8.86 -3.08 -4.01
C LEU A 27 8.71 -2.46 -5.39
N ARG A 28 9.14 -3.20 -6.42
CA ARG A 28 8.91 -2.75 -7.80
C ARG A 28 7.45 -2.39 -7.93
N ALA A 29 7.18 -1.25 -8.56
CA ALA A 29 5.82 -0.84 -8.85
C ALA A 29 5.20 -1.91 -9.76
N VAL A 30 4.40 -2.77 -9.16
CA VAL A 30 3.75 -3.89 -9.81
C VAL A 30 2.26 -3.67 -9.71
N GLY A 31 1.60 -3.61 -10.86
CA GLY A 31 0.17 -3.32 -10.91
C GLY A 31 -0.16 -1.82 -10.87
N PRO A 32 -1.41 -1.47 -10.58
CA PRO A 32 -1.85 -0.09 -10.55
C PRO A 32 -1.10 0.72 -9.49
N VAL A 33 -0.54 1.84 -9.90
CA VAL A 33 0.14 2.78 -9.01
C VAL A 33 -0.90 3.53 -8.20
N ILE A 34 -0.85 3.38 -6.89
CA ILE A 34 -1.78 4.03 -5.95
C ILE A 34 -1.14 5.17 -5.16
N GLY A 35 0.16 5.35 -5.26
CA GLY A 35 0.89 6.37 -4.54
C GLY A 35 2.39 6.28 -4.76
N VAL A 36 3.12 6.93 -3.87
CA VAL A 36 4.58 6.90 -3.86
C VAL A 36 5.10 6.43 -2.50
N ASP A 37 6.18 5.67 -2.52
CA ASP A 37 6.88 5.25 -1.31
C ASP A 37 7.89 6.32 -0.90
N ARG A 38 7.57 7.05 0.16
CA ARG A 38 8.42 8.11 0.71
C ARG A 38 9.74 7.60 1.26
N LEU A 39 9.78 6.38 1.74
CA LEU A 39 10.99 5.77 2.29
C LEU A 39 11.93 5.27 1.19
N ALA A 40 11.39 4.98 0.02
CA ALA A 40 12.14 4.53 -1.15
C ALA A 40 12.43 5.67 -2.16
N GLY A 41 12.52 6.92 -1.69
CA GLY A 41 12.86 8.07 -2.54
C GLY A 41 11.75 8.45 -3.52
N ASP A 42 10.51 8.46 -3.06
CA ASP A 42 9.32 8.77 -3.86
C ASP A 42 9.10 7.81 -5.05
N ALA A 43 9.58 6.57 -4.92
CA ALA A 43 9.33 5.55 -5.92
C ALA A 43 7.84 5.24 -6.05
N PRO A 44 7.31 5.01 -7.27
CA PRO A 44 5.91 4.69 -7.45
C PRO A 44 5.57 3.37 -6.73
N PHE A 45 4.49 3.39 -5.96
CA PHE A 45 3.98 2.24 -5.22
C PHE A 45 2.73 1.68 -5.92
N GLY A 46 2.83 0.45 -6.40
CA GLY A 46 1.75 -0.26 -7.06
C GLY A 46 1.27 -1.46 -6.25
N ILE A 47 0.02 -1.85 -6.44
CA ILE A 47 -0.57 -3.02 -5.78
C ILE A 47 -1.08 -4.00 -6.83
N ASP A 48 -0.46 -5.18 -6.88
CA ASP A 48 -0.99 -6.37 -7.54
C ASP A 48 -0.68 -7.60 -6.65
N PRO A 49 -1.63 -8.04 -5.84
CA PRO A 49 -1.40 -9.10 -4.88
C PRO A 49 -1.07 -10.45 -5.54
N PHE A 50 -1.61 -10.74 -6.70
CA PHE A 50 -1.34 -11.99 -7.42
C PHE A 50 0.09 -12.01 -7.95
N ARG A 51 0.54 -10.88 -8.44
CA ARG A 51 1.90 -10.72 -8.94
C ARG A 51 2.93 -10.78 -7.83
N TRP A 52 2.63 -10.22 -6.66
CA TRP A 52 3.48 -10.35 -5.49
C TRP A 52 3.67 -11.81 -5.04
N VAL A 53 2.63 -12.63 -5.16
CA VAL A 53 2.75 -14.07 -4.88
C VAL A 53 3.64 -14.73 -5.92
N ASN A 54 3.45 -14.45 -7.20
CA ASN A 54 4.25 -15.01 -8.28
C ASN A 54 5.74 -14.62 -8.20
N GLU A 55 6.02 -13.42 -7.71
CA GLU A 55 7.38 -12.90 -7.51
C GLU A 55 8.00 -13.31 -6.16
N GLY A 56 7.28 -14.05 -5.33
CA GLY A 56 7.74 -14.51 -4.02
C GLY A 56 7.78 -13.42 -2.94
N VAL A 57 7.17 -12.25 -3.19
CA VAL A 57 7.08 -11.14 -2.23
C VAL A 57 6.06 -11.44 -1.14
N ALA A 58 4.97 -12.12 -1.49
CA ALA A 58 3.92 -12.52 -0.57
C ALA A 58 3.62 -14.01 -0.70
N GLN A 59 3.15 -14.63 0.39
CA GLN A 59 2.76 -16.04 0.38
C GLN A 59 1.33 -16.27 -0.12
N ASN A 60 0.48 -15.25 -0.02
CA ASN A 60 -0.90 -15.31 -0.49
C ASN A 60 -1.36 -13.92 -0.97
N PRO A 61 -2.39 -13.85 -1.82
CA PRO A 61 -2.87 -12.60 -2.40
C PRO A 61 -3.90 -11.86 -1.52
N ASN A 62 -3.99 -12.18 -0.24
CA ASN A 62 -4.98 -11.59 0.64
C ASN A 62 -4.58 -10.16 1.03
N ILE A 63 -5.52 -9.24 0.94
CA ILE A 63 -5.37 -7.85 1.38
C ILE A 63 -6.44 -7.54 2.43
N VAL A 64 -6.02 -6.91 3.50
CA VAL A 64 -6.91 -6.35 4.52
C VAL A 64 -6.80 -4.83 4.50
N VAL A 65 -7.91 -4.15 4.31
CA VAL A 65 -7.99 -2.69 4.34
C VAL A 65 -8.72 -2.27 5.62
N ALA A 66 -8.00 -1.66 6.52
CA ALA A 66 -8.53 -1.20 7.80
C ALA A 66 -8.35 0.32 7.97
N GLY A 67 -9.25 0.93 8.71
CA GLY A 67 -9.19 2.37 9.00
C GLY A 67 -10.50 2.88 9.59
N ALA A 68 -10.46 4.10 10.13
CA ALA A 68 -11.65 4.76 10.66
C ALA A 68 -12.70 5.03 9.57
N PRO A 69 -13.98 5.22 9.94
CA PRO A 69 -15.01 5.63 8.99
C PRO A 69 -14.62 6.90 8.23
N ALA A 70 -15.06 7.03 6.99
CA ALA A 70 -14.81 8.17 6.10
C ALA A 70 -13.34 8.42 5.69
N ASN A 71 -12.43 7.48 5.96
CA ASN A 71 -11.00 7.61 5.60
C ASN A 71 -10.63 6.97 4.24
N GLY A 72 -11.57 6.90 3.32
CA GLY A 72 -11.30 6.50 1.93
C GLY A 72 -11.07 5.01 1.68
N LYS A 73 -11.36 4.11 2.65
CA LYS A 73 -11.20 2.66 2.47
C LYS A 73 -11.93 2.11 1.25
N SER A 74 -13.23 2.42 1.15
CA SER A 74 -14.05 1.97 0.02
C SER A 74 -13.60 2.59 -1.30
N ALA A 75 -13.16 3.83 -1.29
CA ALA A 75 -12.60 4.49 -2.46
C ALA A 75 -11.33 3.80 -2.96
N LEU A 76 -10.43 3.43 -2.04
CA LEU A 76 -9.21 2.69 -2.36
C LEU A 76 -9.55 1.33 -2.98
N VAL A 77 -10.45 0.56 -2.35
CA VAL A 77 -10.84 -0.76 -2.84
C VAL A 77 -11.50 -0.66 -4.23
N LYS A 78 -12.39 0.31 -4.44
CA LYS A 78 -13.02 0.56 -5.74
C LYS A 78 -11.97 0.91 -6.81
N ALA A 79 -11.03 1.78 -6.50
CA ALA A 79 -9.94 2.14 -7.40
C ALA A 79 -9.08 0.92 -7.77
N MET A 80 -8.73 0.09 -6.79
CA MET A 80 -7.98 -1.14 -7.03
C MET A 80 -8.73 -2.11 -7.94
N ILE A 81 -10.03 -2.35 -7.68
CA ILE A 81 -10.87 -3.23 -8.51
C ILE A 81 -10.93 -2.68 -9.94
N TRP A 82 -11.21 -1.39 -10.11
CA TRP A 82 -11.28 -0.75 -11.40
C TRP A 82 -9.99 -0.92 -12.22
N TRP A 83 -8.84 -0.64 -11.60
CA TRP A 83 -7.56 -0.74 -12.28
C TRP A 83 -7.16 -2.18 -12.58
N LEU A 84 -7.35 -3.10 -11.63
CA LEU A 84 -6.99 -4.51 -11.83
C LEU A 84 -7.92 -5.18 -12.86
N ALA A 85 -9.19 -4.88 -12.85
CA ALA A 85 -10.12 -5.41 -13.85
C ALA A 85 -9.88 -4.79 -15.24
N GLY A 86 -9.75 -3.46 -15.31
CA GLY A 86 -9.64 -2.74 -16.58
C GLY A 86 -8.28 -2.89 -17.26
N ALA A 87 -7.18 -2.76 -16.53
CA ALA A 87 -5.84 -2.76 -17.09
C ALA A 87 -5.19 -4.15 -17.13
N HIS A 88 -5.55 -5.04 -16.19
CA HIS A 88 -4.92 -6.35 -16.03
C HIS A 88 -5.85 -7.54 -16.31
N GLY A 89 -7.11 -7.29 -16.64
CA GLY A 89 -8.06 -8.32 -17.05
C GLY A 89 -8.51 -9.27 -15.93
N TYR A 90 -8.34 -8.89 -14.67
CA TYR A 90 -8.81 -9.70 -13.55
C TYR A 90 -10.34 -9.69 -13.46
N ARG A 91 -10.91 -10.82 -13.05
CA ARG A 91 -12.34 -10.93 -12.76
C ARG A 91 -12.56 -10.79 -11.26
N PHE A 92 -13.60 -10.05 -10.89
CA PHE A 92 -13.96 -9.80 -9.51
C PHE A 92 -15.36 -10.32 -9.22
N ALA A 93 -15.51 -10.89 -8.02
CA ALA A 93 -16.78 -11.15 -7.37
C ALA A 93 -16.78 -10.42 -6.04
N THR A 94 -17.82 -9.64 -5.75
CA THR A 94 -17.93 -8.90 -4.50
C THR A 94 -19.21 -9.20 -3.79
N THR A 95 -19.14 -9.30 -2.45
CA THR A 95 -20.31 -9.33 -1.58
C THR A 95 -20.50 -7.93 -1.00
N ASP A 96 -21.56 -7.26 -1.38
CA ASP A 96 -21.82 -5.86 -1.03
C ASP A 96 -23.13 -5.73 -0.24
N VAL A 97 -23.01 -5.76 1.08
CA VAL A 97 -24.16 -5.66 2.00
C VAL A 97 -24.77 -4.26 1.99
N LYS A 98 -23.97 -3.22 1.73
CA LYS A 98 -24.40 -1.83 1.75
C LYS A 98 -24.78 -1.28 0.38
N GLY A 99 -24.50 -1.99 -0.70
CA GLY A 99 -24.76 -1.53 -2.06
C GLY A 99 -23.82 -0.41 -2.55
N GLU A 100 -22.63 -0.29 -1.97
CA GLU A 100 -21.65 0.75 -2.30
C GLU A 100 -20.92 0.50 -3.63
N TYR A 101 -20.93 -0.73 -4.13
CA TYR A 101 -20.18 -1.16 -5.31
C TYR A 101 -21.03 -1.29 -6.58
N ARG A 102 -22.31 -0.88 -6.53
CA ARG A 102 -23.22 -0.98 -7.69
C ARG A 102 -22.81 -0.16 -8.92
N ALA A 103 -21.94 0.83 -8.72
CA ALA A 103 -21.49 1.73 -9.79
C ALA A 103 -20.18 1.30 -10.45
N LEU A 104 -19.62 0.17 -10.08
CA LEU A 104 -18.47 -0.44 -10.75
C LEU A 104 -18.90 -1.37 -11.86
#